data_18aaeea0b3e7165a08aed12e9784867b
#
_entry.id   18aaeea0b3e7165a08aed12e9784867b
#
_cell.length_a   1.000
_cell.length_b   1.000
_cell.length_c   1.000
_cell.angle_alpha   90.00
_cell.angle_beta   90.00
_cell.angle_gamma   90.00
#
_symmetry.space_group_name_H-M   'P 1'
#
loop_
_entity.id
_entity.type
_entity.pdbx_description
1 polymer ?
#
loop_
_entity_poly.entity_id
_entity_poly.type
_entity_poly.pdbx_seq_one_letter_code
_entity_poly.pdbx_strand_id
1 'polypeptide(L)'
;MKKYLMAFLLFANLCCDAQQAGKHVEIPPMPNGKVWKDTKGNPINAHGGGLLAHNGIYYWFGEIKKGKTWLVPDQQWEDYRVPAGGVSCYSSEDMHTWKYEGIALPSVTGNAKHDLDTSKVIERPKVIYNKRTKKFVMWMHVDANDYSYSQAGVAVSDKPAGPYTYLGSVKPNGQMSRDITLYKDDDEKAYIIYASESNKTMQVCLLSDDYLSPTTSYTRITSAINREAPAVFKYNKKYYLITSDCTGWSPNPATFAVADSLLGEWTQGGDPCTGTGAETTFQSQSTYVLPMPGQPNTFLFMADRWNKTNLEDSRYIWLPLQMVNGKPVIKWVDK
;
A
#
# COMPACT_ATOMS: atom_id res chain seq x y z
N MET A 1 42.67 48.78 46.53
CA MET A 1 41.35 48.26 46.18
C MET A 1 41.35 47.98 44.70
N LYS A 2 41.57 46.71 44.27
CA LYS A 2 41.58 46.29 42.86
C LYS A 2 40.21 45.68 42.59
N LYS A 3 39.45 46.22 41.63
CA LYS A 3 38.19 45.70 41.15
C LYS A 3 38.48 44.70 40.05
N TYR A 4 38.10 43.42 40.24
CA TYR A 4 38.09 42.40 39.19
C TYR A 4 36.77 42.45 38.47
N LEU A 5 36.84 42.67 37.16
CA LEU A 5 35.72 42.60 36.22
C LEU A 5 35.63 41.20 35.69
N MET A 6 34.59 40.48 36.04
CA MET A 6 34.33 39.12 35.59
C MET A 6 33.48 39.15 34.31
N ALA A 7 34.09 38.81 33.17
CA ALA A 7 33.37 38.74 31.91
C ALA A 7 32.71 37.33 31.78
N PHE A 8 31.38 37.34 31.73
CA PHE A 8 30.61 36.11 31.38
C PHE A 8 30.57 35.97 29.86
N LEU A 9 31.26 34.94 29.36
CA LEU A 9 31.12 34.49 27.97
C LEU A 9 29.87 33.58 27.87
N LEU A 10 28.82 34.07 27.27
CA LEU A 10 27.67 33.26 26.82
C LEU A 10 28.11 32.47 25.56
N PHE A 11 28.31 31.19 25.70
CA PHE A 11 28.34 30.29 24.55
C PHE A 11 26.91 30.01 24.09
N ALA A 12 26.50 30.65 23.00
CA ALA A 12 25.30 30.27 22.28
C ALA A 12 25.62 29.01 21.47
N ASN A 13 25.12 27.87 21.93
CA ASN A 13 25.09 26.65 21.13
C ASN A 13 24.07 26.83 20.00
N LEU A 14 24.52 27.21 18.82
CA LEU A 14 23.76 27.06 17.58
C LEU A 14 23.73 25.55 17.26
N CYS A 15 22.65 24.88 17.67
CA CYS A 15 22.25 23.61 17.06
C CYS A 15 21.82 23.92 15.62
N CYS A 16 22.74 23.77 14.67
CA CYS A 16 22.39 23.59 13.27
C CYS A 16 21.70 22.25 13.13
N ASP A 17 20.37 22.25 13.15
CA ASP A 17 19.61 21.16 12.55
C ASP A 17 19.87 21.20 11.04
N ALA A 18 20.89 20.46 10.62
CA ALA A 18 21.08 20.13 9.22
C ALA A 18 19.91 19.21 8.81
N GLN A 19 18.80 19.80 8.36
CA GLN A 19 17.83 19.09 7.53
C GLN A 19 18.64 18.52 6.37
N GLN A 20 18.86 17.19 6.40
CA GLN A 20 19.34 16.48 5.23
C GLN A 20 18.30 16.74 4.13
N ALA A 21 18.62 17.66 3.22
CA ALA A 21 17.89 17.83 1.98
C ALA A 21 17.91 16.46 1.31
N GLY A 22 16.75 15.77 1.33
CA GLY A 22 16.61 14.47 0.70
C GLY A 22 17.09 14.57 -0.74
N LYS A 23 17.94 13.63 -1.16
CA LYS A 23 18.33 13.53 -2.56
C LYS A 23 17.06 13.56 -3.40
N HIS A 24 17.02 14.43 -4.41
CA HIS A 24 15.94 14.46 -5.38
C HIS A 24 15.91 13.10 -6.09
N VAL A 25 14.91 12.29 -5.78
CA VAL A 25 14.71 10.99 -6.42
C VAL A 25 13.72 11.21 -7.57
N GLU A 26 14.20 11.15 -8.80
CA GLU A 26 13.30 11.15 -9.96
C GLU A 26 12.47 9.87 -9.94
N ILE A 27 11.20 9.97 -10.38
CA ILE A 27 10.43 8.76 -10.67
C ILE A 27 11.13 8.09 -11.83
N PRO A 28 11.78 6.93 -11.61
CA PRO A 28 12.54 6.31 -12.66
C PRO A 28 11.59 5.93 -13.79
N PRO A 29 12.06 6.02 -15.02
CA PRO A 29 11.30 5.55 -16.16
C PRO A 29 11.08 4.03 -16.03
N MET A 30 9.90 3.63 -15.55
CA MET A 30 9.56 2.24 -15.30
C MET A 30 9.10 1.55 -16.59
N PRO A 31 9.48 0.27 -16.83
CA PRO A 31 9.02 -0.47 -18.00
C PRO A 31 7.56 -0.93 -17.81
N ASN A 32 6.65 0.04 -17.71
CA ASN A 32 5.24 -0.18 -17.43
C ASN A 32 4.60 -1.22 -18.37
N GLY A 33 3.87 -2.19 -17.80
CA GLY A 33 3.23 -3.27 -18.54
C GLY A 33 4.17 -4.35 -19.08
N LYS A 34 5.47 -4.29 -18.78
CA LYS A 34 6.46 -5.33 -19.14
C LYS A 34 6.84 -6.16 -17.93
N VAL A 35 7.59 -7.23 -18.13
CA VAL A 35 8.18 -8.01 -17.04
C VAL A 35 9.30 -7.20 -16.41
N TRP A 36 9.19 -6.92 -15.12
CA TRP A 36 10.28 -6.32 -14.34
C TRP A 36 11.14 -7.44 -13.76
N LYS A 37 12.44 -7.18 -13.67
CA LYS A 37 13.41 -8.16 -13.19
C LYS A 37 14.19 -7.64 -11.99
N ASP A 38 14.50 -8.53 -11.08
CA ASP A 38 15.40 -8.26 -9.97
C ASP A 38 16.87 -8.18 -10.43
N THR A 39 17.77 -7.86 -9.50
CA THR A 39 19.23 -7.78 -9.76
C THR A 39 19.86 -9.09 -10.21
N LYS A 40 19.16 -10.22 -10.08
CA LYS A 40 19.60 -11.55 -10.55
C LYS A 40 18.96 -11.93 -11.88
N GLY A 41 18.12 -11.05 -12.46
CA GLY A 41 17.43 -11.29 -13.72
C GLY A 41 16.13 -12.11 -13.60
N ASN A 42 15.66 -12.42 -12.39
CA ASN A 42 14.39 -13.11 -12.18
C ASN A 42 13.23 -12.14 -12.28
N PRO A 43 12.05 -12.56 -12.78
CA PRO A 43 10.85 -11.74 -12.73
C PRO A 43 10.50 -11.35 -11.28
N ILE A 44 10.18 -10.07 -11.06
CA ILE A 44 9.65 -9.61 -9.78
C ILE A 44 8.22 -10.13 -9.63
N ASN A 45 7.91 -10.64 -8.44
CA ASN A 45 6.58 -11.14 -8.09
C ASN A 45 6.18 -10.56 -6.72
N ALA A 46 5.57 -9.36 -6.75
CA ALA A 46 5.18 -8.57 -5.58
C ALA A 46 3.90 -7.77 -5.90
N HIS A 47 2.80 -8.49 -6.13
CA HIS A 47 1.53 -7.91 -6.58
C HIS A 47 0.71 -7.33 -5.42
N GLY A 48 -0.27 -6.49 -5.74
CA GLY A 48 -1.15 -5.85 -4.75
C GLY A 48 -0.43 -5.02 -3.68
N GLY A 49 0.83 -4.75 -3.90
CA GLY A 49 1.78 -4.36 -2.88
C GLY A 49 1.83 -2.90 -2.50
N GLY A 50 2.83 -2.57 -1.70
CA GLY A 50 3.17 -1.21 -1.30
C GLY A 50 4.64 -1.06 -0.95
N LEU A 51 5.07 0.17 -0.76
CA LEU A 51 6.44 0.54 -0.44
C LEU A 51 6.56 1.03 1.01
N LEU A 52 7.59 0.58 1.70
CA LEU A 52 8.08 1.15 2.94
C LEU A 52 9.40 1.86 2.67
N ALA A 53 9.48 3.18 2.89
CA ALA A 53 10.74 3.90 2.94
C ALA A 53 11.29 3.85 4.38
N HIS A 54 12.49 3.29 4.57
CA HIS A 54 13.10 3.20 5.88
C HIS A 54 14.62 3.30 5.79
N ASN A 55 15.21 4.26 6.50
CA ASN A 55 16.67 4.50 6.54
C ASN A 55 17.33 4.62 5.15
N GLY A 56 16.67 5.32 4.21
CA GLY A 56 17.18 5.54 2.86
C GLY A 56 17.01 4.37 1.90
N ILE A 57 16.36 3.29 2.34
CA ILE A 57 16.06 2.11 1.52
C ILE A 57 14.54 2.01 1.34
N TYR A 58 14.12 1.67 0.14
CA TYR A 58 12.74 1.33 -0.19
C TYR A 58 12.57 -0.18 -0.16
N TYR A 59 11.57 -0.65 0.57
CA TYR A 59 11.19 -2.06 0.65
C TYR A 59 9.83 -2.24 -0.02
N TRP A 60 9.80 -3.02 -1.08
CA TRP A 60 8.58 -3.37 -1.81
C TRP A 60 8.06 -4.71 -1.36
N PHE A 61 6.88 -4.72 -0.77
CA PHE A 61 6.16 -5.91 -0.36
C PHE A 61 5.01 -6.16 -1.33
N GLY A 62 4.77 -7.42 -1.66
CA GLY A 62 3.61 -7.80 -2.45
C GLY A 62 3.31 -9.28 -2.34
N GLU A 63 2.09 -9.63 -2.67
CA GLU A 63 1.66 -11.02 -2.73
C GLU A 63 2.34 -11.77 -3.88
N ILE A 64 2.66 -13.03 -3.63
CA ILE A 64 3.27 -13.91 -4.63
C ILE A 64 2.14 -14.59 -5.41
N LYS A 65 1.99 -14.23 -6.68
CA LYS A 65 1.11 -14.93 -7.63
C LYS A 65 1.96 -15.95 -8.39
N LYS A 66 1.87 -17.23 -8.01
CA LYS A 66 2.69 -18.30 -8.63
C LYS A 66 1.92 -19.58 -8.77
N GLY A 67 2.07 -20.23 -9.94
CA GLY A 67 1.45 -21.50 -10.25
C GLY A 67 0.24 -21.37 -11.17
N LYS A 68 -0.42 -22.49 -11.40
CA LYS A 68 -1.55 -22.54 -12.33
C LYS A 68 -2.71 -21.67 -11.84
N THR A 69 -3.19 -20.80 -12.72
CA THR A 69 -4.43 -20.05 -12.50
C THR A 69 -5.64 -20.94 -12.78
N TRP A 70 -6.64 -20.88 -11.91
CA TRP A 70 -7.92 -21.58 -12.11
C TRP A 70 -9.09 -20.65 -11.85
N LEU A 71 -10.24 -20.97 -12.43
CA LEU A 71 -11.51 -20.32 -12.17
C LEU A 71 -12.21 -21.02 -11.00
N VAL A 72 -12.63 -20.27 -10.00
CA VAL A 72 -13.43 -20.81 -8.89
C VAL A 72 -14.82 -21.10 -9.41
N PRO A 73 -15.37 -22.32 -9.26
CA PRO A 73 -16.70 -22.65 -9.75
C PRO A 73 -17.79 -21.93 -8.94
N ASP A 74 -18.95 -21.80 -9.56
CA ASP A 74 -20.22 -21.35 -8.95
C ASP A 74 -20.19 -19.93 -8.35
N GLN A 75 -19.26 -19.07 -8.83
CA GLN A 75 -19.26 -17.65 -8.50
C GLN A 75 -20.10 -16.82 -9.51
N GLN A 76 -20.68 -15.70 -9.03
CA GLN A 76 -21.45 -14.78 -9.88
C GLN A 76 -20.58 -13.91 -10.79
N TRP A 77 -19.25 -13.95 -10.63
CA TRP A 77 -18.24 -13.20 -11.37
C TRP A 77 -17.04 -14.10 -11.68
N GLU A 78 -16.23 -13.71 -12.64
CA GLU A 78 -15.03 -14.47 -13.04
C GLU A 78 -13.96 -14.43 -11.95
N ASP A 79 -14.03 -15.36 -11.03
CA ASP A 79 -13.18 -15.47 -9.84
C ASP A 79 -11.96 -16.35 -10.11
N TYR A 80 -10.93 -15.76 -10.71
CA TYR A 80 -9.67 -16.46 -10.98
C TYR A 80 -8.76 -16.44 -9.75
N ARG A 81 -8.06 -17.57 -9.51
CA ARG A 81 -7.15 -17.77 -8.38
C ARG A 81 -5.85 -18.43 -8.80
N VAL A 82 -4.84 -18.23 -7.96
CA VAL A 82 -3.61 -19.04 -7.88
C VAL A 82 -3.39 -19.45 -6.43
N PRO A 83 -2.58 -20.48 -6.15
CA PRO A 83 -2.21 -20.82 -4.78
C PRO A 83 -1.62 -19.58 -4.06
N ALA A 84 -2.01 -19.38 -2.80
CA ALA A 84 -1.43 -18.30 -2.00
C ALA A 84 0.07 -18.55 -1.80
N GLY A 85 0.93 -17.69 -2.34
CA GLY A 85 2.38 -17.83 -2.29
C GLY A 85 3.04 -17.18 -1.09
N GLY A 86 2.26 -16.46 -0.24
CA GLY A 86 2.78 -15.60 0.81
C GLY A 86 3.13 -14.21 0.30
N VAL A 87 4.01 -13.51 1.01
CA VAL A 87 4.44 -12.13 0.71
C VAL A 87 5.93 -12.09 0.42
N SER A 88 6.32 -11.58 -0.74
CA SER A 88 7.72 -11.32 -1.09
C SER A 88 8.18 -9.94 -0.61
N CYS A 89 9.50 -9.77 -0.49
CA CYS A 89 10.13 -8.48 -0.25
C CYS A 89 11.28 -8.26 -1.23
N TYR A 90 11.32 -7.04 -1.77
CA TYR A 90 12.44 -6.53 -2.57
C TYR A 90 12.92 -5.22 -1.95
N SER A 91 14.21 -4.92 -2.07
CA SER A 91 14.80 -3.65 -1.60
C SER A 91 15.45 -2.88 -2.73
N SER A 92 15.46 -1.55 -2.61
CA SER A 92 16.09 -0.63 -3.56
C SER A 92 16.51 0.67 -2.89
N GLU A 93 17.60 1.27 -3.32
CA GLU A 93 18.03 2.61 -2.92
C GLU A 93 17.54 3.69 -3.91
N ASP A 94 17.14 3.29 -5.12
CA ASP A 94 16.83 4.17 -6.25
C ASP A 94 15.42 3.98 -6.83
N MET A 95 14.63 3.02 -6.31
CA MET A 95 13.33 2.56 -6.82
C MET A 95 13.37 2.02 -8.27
N HIS A 96 14.55 1.79 -8.82
CA HIS A 96 14.76 1.28 -10.17
C HIS A 96 15.43 -0.11 -10.17
N THR A 97 16.44 -0.26 -9.32
CA THR A 97 17.21 -1.50 -9.19
C THR A 97 16.72 -2.25 -7.96
N TRP A 98 16.04 -3.38 -8.16
CA TRP A 98 15.40 -4.13 -7.08
C TRP A 98 16.14 -5.42 -6.76
N LYS A 99 16.57 -5.55 -5.51
CA LYS A 99 17.18 -6.77 -4.97
C LYS A 99 16.12 -7.62 -4.28
N TYR A 100 16.02 -8.88 -4.63
CA TYR A 100 15.14 -9.82 -3.91
C TYR A 100 15.71 -10.12 -2.51
N GLU A 101 14.96 -9.82 -1.48
CA GLU A 101 15.32 -10.07 -0.07
C GLU A 101 14.78 -11.41 0.46
N GLY A 102 13.84 -12.03 -0.25
CA GLY A 102 13.25 -13.30 0.14
C GLY A 102 11.72 -13.23 0.33
N ILE A 103 11.18 -14.29 0.89
CA ILE A 103 9.77 -14.35 1.30
C ILE A 103 9.69 -13.76 2.70
N ALA A 104 9.06 -12.58 2.79
CA ALA A 104 8.90 -11.85 4.05
C ALA A 104 7.90 -12.54 4.99
N LEU A 105 6.81 -13.09 4.43
CA LEU A 105 5.82 -13.88 5.15
C LEU A 105 5.46 -15.10 4.29
N PRO A 106 5.86 -16.32 4.66
CA PRO A 106 5.57 -17.52 3.90
C PRO A 106 4.10 -17.95 4.05
N SER A 107 3.56 -18.54 2.98
CA SER A 107 2.32 -19.31 3.08
C SER A 107 2.54 -20.61 3.85
N VAL A 108 1.45 -21.22 4.30
CA VAL A 108 1.43 -22.52 4.97
C VAL A 108 0.87 -23.56 3.99
N THR A 109 1.36 -24.77 4.03
CA THR A 109 0.89 -25.85 3.16
C THR A 109 0.26 -26.97 3.99
N GLY A 110 -0.92 -27.43 3.56
CA GLY A 110 -1.58 -28.61 4.14
C GLY A 110 -2.29 -28.34 5.48
N ASN A 111 -2.60 -27.09 5.77
CA ASN A 111 -3.40 -26.70 6.91
C ASN A 111 -4.51 -25.73 6.51
N ALA A 112 -5.56 -26.23 5.88
CA ALA A 112 -6.68 -25.42 5.38
C ALA A 112 -7.42 -24.60 6.46
N LYS A 113 -7.15 -24.82 7.75
CA LYS A 113 -7.66 -24.01 8.84
C LYS A 113 -6.81 -22.76 9.12
N HIS A 114 -5.57 -22.73 8.60
CA HIS A 114 -4.68 -21.59 8.78
C HIS A 114 -4.98 -20.50 7.74
N ASP A 115 -5.02 -19.24 8.14
CA ASP A 115 -5.31 -18.11 7.25
C ASP A 115 -4.33 -17.99 6.08
N LEU A 116 -3.09 -18.40 6.29
CA LEU A 116 -2.01 -18.35 5.27
C LEU A 116 -1.87 -19.65 4.50
N ASP A 117 -2.81 -20.60 4.58
CA ASP A 117 -2.74 -21.83 3.80
C ASP A 117 -2.76 -21.55 2.30
N THR A 118 -2.05 -22.34 1.50
CA THR A 118 -1.97 -22.16 0.05
C THR A 118 -3.33 -22.26 -0.66
N SER A 119 -4.35 -22.84 0.00
CA SER A 119 -5.74 -22.90 -0.48
C SER A 119 -6.54 -21.63 -0.17
N LYS A 120 -5.95 -20.65 0.50
CA LYS A 120 -6.58 -19.38 0.91
C LYS A 120 -6.19 -18.24 -0.02
N VAL A 121 -6.67 -17.05 0.33
CA VAL A 121 -6.33 -15.78 -0.32
C VAL A 121 -5.46 -14.96 0.62
N ILE A 122 -4.32 -14.48 0.12
CA ILE A 122 -3.45 -13.49 0.78
C ILE A 122 -3.26 -12.38 -0.24
N GLU A 123 -3.80 -11.20 0.04
CA GLU A 123 -3.78 -10.08 -0.90
C GLU A 123 -3.41 -8.77 -0.22
N ARG A 124 -2.87 -7.84 -1.02
CA ARG A 124 -2.64 -6.43 -0.69
C ARG A 124 -1.84 -6.18 0.59
N PRO A 125 -0.69 -6.85 0.81
CA PRO A 125 0.14 -6.61 1.98
C PRO A 125 0.70 -5.19 1.97
N LYS A 126 0.67 -4.53 3.14
CA LYS A 126 1.28 -3.22 3.38
C LYS A 126 2.06 -3.27 4.68
N VAL A 127 3.18 -2.56 4.72
CA VAL A 127 4.06 -2.52 5.90
C VAL A 127 4.29 -1.09 6.34
N ILE A 128 4.22 -0.86 7.66
CA ILE A 128 4.60 0.41 8.30
C ILE A 128 5.54 0.15 9.48
N TYR A 129 6.41 1.13 9.78
CA TYR A 129 7.33 1.06 10.91
C TYR A 129 6.75 1.80 12.11
N ASN A 130 6.69 1.13 13.25
CA ASN A 130 6.31 1.71 14.53
C ASN A 130 7.55 2.15 15.30
N LYS A 131 7.76 3.46 15.43
CA LYS A 131 8.94 4.04 16.12
C LYS A 131 8.96 3.72 17.61
N ARG A 132 7.78 3.60 18.26
CA ARG A 132 7.65 3.34 19.68
C ARG A 132 8.08 1.92 20.05
N THR A 133 7.58 0.93 19.32
CA THR A 133 7.87 -0.49 19.54
C THR A 133 9.09 -0.97 18.78
N LYS A 134 9.61 -0.17 17.83
CA LYS A 134 10.69 -0.51 16.90
C LYS A 134 10.40 -1.74 16.06
N LYS A 135 9.10 -1.98 15.77
CA LYS A 135 8.63 -3.12 14.97
C LYS A 135 8.16 -2.66 13.60
N PHE A 136 8.30 -3.55 12.64
CA PHE A 136 7.66 -3.46 11.34
C PHE A 136 6.36 -4.25 11.40
N VAL A 137 5.25 -3.61 11.07
CA VAL A 137 3.91 -4.20 11.14
C VAL A 137 3.34 -4.29 9.75
N MET A 138 2.94 -5.50 9.37
CA MET A 138 2.30 -5.82 8.10
C MET A 138 0.83 -6.10 8.33
N TRP A 139 -0.03 -5.47 7.53
CA TRP A 139 -1.44 -5.85 7.42
C TRP A 139 -1.73 -6.29 5.99
N MET A 140 -2.66 -7.23 5.84
CA MET A 140 -3.05 -7.80 4.55
C MET A 140 -4.50 -8.28 4.58
N HIS A 141 -5.12 -8.39 3.42
CA HIS A 141 -6.38 -9.11 3.26
C HIS A 141 -6.10 -10.62 3.29
N VAL A 142 -6.82 -11.34 4.13
CA VAL A 142 -6.85 -12.80 4.15
C VAL A 142 -8.28 -13.29 4.00
N ASP A 143 -8.48 -14.28 3.12
CA ASP A 143 -9.82 -14.76 2.81
C ASP A 143 -9.86 -16.27 2.54
N ALA A 144 -11.08 -16.80 2.57
CA ALA A 144 -11.36 -18.08 1.96
C ALA A 144 -11.31 -17.97 0.42
N ASN A 145 -11.17 -19.08 -0.26
CA ASN A 145 -11.08 -19.12 -1.71
C ASN A 145 -12.32 -18.50 -2.42
N ASP A 146 -13.46 -18.47 -1.75
CA ASP A 146 -14.74 -17.92 -2.22
C ASP A 146 -15.06 -16.53 -1.66
N TYR A 147 -14.11 -15.87 -0.99
CA TYR A 147 -14.27 -14.59 -0.30
C TYR A 147 -15.33 -14.56 0.81
N SER A 148 -15.64 -15.69 1.43
CA SER A 148 -16.63 -15.79 2.51
C SER A 148 -16.06 -15.43 3.90
N TYR A 149 -14.74 -15.38 4.06
CA TYR A 149 -14.06 -15.15 5.34
C TYR A 149 -13.77 -13.67 5.60
N SER A 150 -13.17 -12.97 4.65
CA SER A 150 -12.94 -11.52 4.57
C SER A 150 -12.44 -10.89 5.86
N GLN A 151 -11.16 -11.09 6.18
CA GLN A 151 -10.51 -10.54 7.38
C GLN A 151 -9.23 -9.77 7.06
N ALA A 152 -8.83 -8.91 7.99
CA ALA A 152 -7.54 -8.25 8.01
C ALA A 152 -6.55 -9.08 8.81
N GLY A 153 -5.55 -9.64 8.16
CA GLY A 153 -4.44 -10.36 8.78
C GLY A 153 -3.33 -9.42 9.23
N VAL A 154 -2.69 -9.71 10.36
CA VAL A 154 -1.58 -8.91 10.91
C VAL A 154 -0.34 -9.77 11.15
N ALA A 155 0.82 -9.23 10.83
CA ALA A 155 2.12 -9.85 11.08
C ALA A 155 3.15 -8.81 11.53
N VAL A 156 4.20 -9.24 12.24
CA VAL A 156 5.20 -8.35 12.83
C VAL A 156 6.61 -8.88 12.62
N SER A 157 7.57 -7.96 12.46
CA SER A 157 9.00 -8.30 12.38
C SER A 157 9.87 -7.27 13.09
N ASP A 158 11.08 -7.71 13.51
CA ASP A 158 12.14 -6.82 13.99
C ASP A 158 12.98 -6.22 12.85
N LYS A 159 12.86 -6.76 11.64
CA LYS A 159 13.64 -6.36 10.47
C LYS A 159 12.72 -5.92 9.34
N PRO A 160 13.09 -4.89 8.56
CA PRO A 160 12.24 -4.39 7.49
C PRO A 160 11.86 -5.49 6.48
N ALA A 161 12.81 -6.28 6.01
CA ALA A 161 12.56 -7.35 5.03
C ALA A 161 11.99 -8.64 5.62
N GLY A 162 11.79 -8.71 6.94
CA GLY A 162 11.32 -9.94 7.61
C GLY A 162 12.45 -10.82 8.14
N PRO A 163 12.17 -12.10 8.49
CA PRO A 163 10.85 -12.72 8.37
C PRO A 163 9.81 -12.11 9.30
N TYR A 164 8.56 -12.11 8.86
CA TYR A 164 7.42 -11.68 9.66
C TYR A 164 6.78 -12.87 10.36
N THR A 165 6.36 -12.64 11.61
CA THR A 165 5.55 -13.60 12.39
C THR A 165 4.08 -13.23 12.26
N TYR A 166 3.27 -14.13 11.72
CA TYR A 166 1.82 -13.95 11.63
C TYR A 166 1.18 -14.04 13.02
N LEU A 167 0.32 -13.08 13.36
CA LEU A 167 -0.34 -13.01 14.66
C LEU A 167 -1.82 -13.42 14.63
N GLY A 168 -2.39 -13.58 13.44
CA GLY A 168 -3.79 -13.89 13.22
C GLY A 168 -4.52 -12.84 12.40
N SER A 169 -5.83 -12.96 12.30
CA SER A 169 -6.69 -12.04 11.58
C SER A 169 -7.91 -11.63 12.39
N VAL A 170 -8.49 -10.48 12.02
CA VAL A 170 -9.67 -9.91 12.66
C VAL A 170 -10.61 -9.32 11.61
N LYS A 171 -11.89 -9.21 11.96
CA LYS A 171 -12.86 -8.34 11.30
C LYS A 171 -12.86 -6.99 12.02
N PRO A 172 -12.23 -5.95 11.48
CA PRO A 172 -12.18 -4.65 12.16
C PRO A 172 -13.61 -4.16 12.41
N ASN A 173 -13.89 -3.73 13.64
CA ASN A 173 -15.24 -3.31 14.07
C ASN A 173 -16.36 -4.33 13.81
N GLY A 174 -16.02 -5.63 13.79
CA GLY A 174 -16.96 -6.71 13.48
C GLY A 174 -17.38 -6.81 12.02
N GLN A 175 -16.79 -6.00 11.13
CA GLN A 175 -17.12 -5.94 9.72
C GLN A 175 -16.13 -6.73 8.85
N MET A 176 -16.58 -7.20 7.68
CA MET A 176 -15.66 -7.81 6.72
C MET A 176 -14.58 -6.82 6.28
N SER A 177 -13.38 -7.33 5.99
CA SER A 177 -12.26 -6.58 5.44
C SER A 177 -11.75 -7.30 4.20
N ARG A 178 -11.91 -6.67 3.05
CA ARG A 178 -11.34 -7.10 1.78
C ARG A 178 -10.14 -6.22 1.42
N ASP A 179 -10.05 -5.73 0.21
CA ASP A 179 -8.95 -4.88 -0.25
C ASP A 179 -8.56 -3.81 0.77
N ILE A 180 -7.27 -3.76 1.08
CA ILE A 180 -6.76 -3.05 2.23
C ILE A 180 -5.53 -2.21 1.87
N THR A 181 -5.36 -1.08 2.56
CA THR A 181 -4.10 -0.34 2.61
C THR A 181 -3.83 0.18 4.02
N LEU A 182 -2.59 0.59 4.27
CA LEU A 182 -2.17 1.25 5.50
C LEU A 182 -1.77 2.70 5.24
N TYR A 183 -2.01 3.53 6.23
CA TYR A 183 -1.48 4.88 6.25
C TYR A 183 -0.95 5.21 7.65
N LYS A 184 0.26 5.73 7.70
CA LYS A 184 0.85 6.29 8.92
C LYS A 184 0.98 7.79 8.75
N ASP A 185 0.34 8.55 9.64
CA ASP A 185 0.32 10.01 9.59
C ASP A 185 1.55 10.63 10.27
N ASP A 186 1.71 11.94 10.14
CA ASP A 186 2.83 12.71 10.69
C ASP A 186 2.88 12.68 12.22
N ASP A 187 1.72 12.48 12.89
CA ASP A 187 1.61 12.32 14.34
C ASP A 187 1.89 10.89 14.84
N GLU A 188 2.44 10.04 13.98
CA GLU A 188 2.73 8.61 14.22
C GLU A 188 1.48 7.75 14.48
N LYS A 189 0.26 8.26 14.32
CA LYS A 189 -0.93 7.41 14.30
C LYS A 189 -1.00 6.64 12.98
N ALA A 190 -1.43 5.39 13.09
CA ALA A 190 -1.61 4.53 11.92
C ALA A 190 -3.07 4.16 11.71
N TYR A 191 -3.42 4.01 10.46
CA TYR A 191 -4.78 3.71 10.03
C TYR A 191 -4.77 2.56 9.05
N ILE A 192 -5.79 1.71 9.17
CA ILE A 192 -6.13 0.70 8.18
C ILE A 192 -7.33 1.19 7.38
N ILE A 193 -7.24 1.16 6.06
CA ILE A 193 -8.31 1.54 5.15
C ILE A 193 -8.67 0.30 4.33
N TYR A 194 -9.93 -0.09 4.35
CA TYR A 194 -10.34 -1.36 3.77
C TYR A 194 -11.75 -1.33 3.17
N ALA A 195 -11.95 -2.13 2.12
CA ALA A 195 -13.26 -2.36 1.53
C ALA A 195 -14.09 -3.28 2.44
N SER A 196 -15.32 -2.90 2.72
CA SER A 196 -16.20 -3.58 3.66
C SER A 196 -17.64 -3.65 3.14
N GLU A 197 -18.50 -4.39 3.87
CA GLU A 197 -19.93 -4.51 3.56
C GLU A 197 -20.19 -4.96 2.11
N SER A 198 -19.46 -5.97 1.66
CA SER A 198 -19.45 -6.42 0.24
C SER A 198 -19.03 -5.30 -0.72
N ASN A 199 -18.00 -4.55 -0.37
CA ASN A 199 -17.42 -3.41 -1.08
C ASN A 199 -18.36 -2.18 -1.21
N LYS A 200 -19.47 -2.14 -0.47
CA LYS A 200 -20.40 -0.99 -0.46
C LYS A 200 -19.84 0.22 0.28
N THR A 201 -18.86 0.00 1.16
CA THR A 201 -18.19 1.06 1.91
C THR A 201 -16.69 0.85 1.89
N MET A 202 -15.93 1.95 1.92
CA MET A 202 -14.58 1.98 2.44
C MET A 202 -14.64 2.35 3.92
N GLN A 203 -13.90 1.65 4.76
CA GLN A 203 -13.78 2.02 6.16
C GLN A 203 -12.35 2.48 6.45
N VAL A 204 -12.22 3.52 7.26
CA VAL A 204 -10.95 4.00 7.81
C VAL A 204 -11.00 3.78 9.30
N CYS A 205 -10.09 2.98 9.85
CA CYS A 205 -10.04 2.66 11.26
C CYS A 205 -8.66 3.02 11.84
N LEU A 206 -8.66 3.74 12.96
CA LEU A 206 -7.45 4.01 13.73
C LEU A 206 -6.93 2.70 14.34
N LEU A 207 -5.65 2.43 14.20
CA LEU A 207 -4.98 1.32 14.86
C LEU A 207 -4.54 1.71 16.28
N SER A 208 -4.36 0.69 17.13
CA SER A 208 -3.72 0.83 18.44
C SER A 208 -2.31 1.41 18.34
N ASP A 209 -1.78 1.93 19.42
CA ASP A 209 -0.44 2.54 19.46
C ASP A 209 0.70 1.61 19.05
N ASP A 210 0.55 0.30 19.14
CA ASP A 210 1.52 -0.69 18.64
C ASP A 210 1.26 -1.10 17.18
N TYR A 211 0.17 -0.61 16.57
CA TYR A 211 -0.34 -0.88 15.23
C TYR A 211 -0.84 -2.32 15.02
N LEU A 212 -1.03 -3.10 16.10
CA LEU A 212 -1.37 -4.51 16.01
C LEU A 212 -2.88 -4.80 16.09
N SER A 213 -3.69 -3.80 16.42
CA SER A 213 -5.14 -3.99 16.59
C SER A 213 -5.94 -2.80 16.07
N PRO A 214 -7.11 -3.01 15.45
CA PRO A 214 -8.07 -1.94 15.20
C PRO A 214 -8.62 -1.39 16.52
N THR A 215 -8.85 -0.07 16.56
CA THR A 215 -9.58 0.57 17.67
C THR A 215 -11.06 0.72 17.33
N THR A 216 -11.86 1.26 18.25
CA THR A 216 -13.26 1.61 18.01
C THR A 216 -13.45 2.95 17.29
N SER A 217 -12.34 3.66 16.99
CA SER A 217 -12.36 4.94 16.26
C SER A 217 -12.29 4.66 14.76
N TYR A 218 -13.41 4.75 14.06
CA TYR A 218 -13.49 4.51 12.63
C TYR A 218 -14.55 5.37 11.95
N THR A 219 -14.44 5.52 10.66
CA THR A 219 -15.46 6.15 9.80
C THR A 219 -15.77 5.28 8.60
N ARG A 220 -16.93 5.50 7.99
CA ARG A 220 -17.42 4.79 6.81
C ARG A 220 -17.52 5.78 5.65
N ILE A 221 -16.92 5.44 4.52
CA ILE A 221 -16.99 6.20 3.29
C ILE A 221 -17.93 5.44 2.35
N THR A 222 -19.11 5.97 2.14
CA THR A 222 -20.09 5.41 1.19
C THR A 222 -19.92 6.07 -0.18
N SER A 223 -20.18 5.30 -1.24
CA SER A 223 -20.25 5.81 -2.61
C SER A 223 -21.48 5.24 -3.31
N ALA A 224 -21.85 5.83 -4.44
CA ALA A 224 -23.00 5.36 -5.23
C ALA A 224 -22.79 3.95 -5.83
N ILE A 225 -21.53 3.53 -5.94
CA ILE A 225 -21.10 2.24 -6.48
C ILE A 225 -20.12 1.57 -5.54
N ASN A 226 -20.00 0.25 -5.60
CA ASN A 226 -19.04 -0.51 -4.82
C ASN A 226 -17.62 -0.10 -5.18
N ARG A 227 -16.73 -0.04 -4.15
CA ARG A 227 -15.33 0.40 -4.32
C ARG A 227 -14.38 -0.59 -3.67
N GLU A 228 -13.20 -0.75 -4.31
CA GLU A 228 -12.10 -1.58 -3.83
C GLU A 228 -10.74 -0.93 -4.14
N ALA A 229 -9.63 -1.62 -3.88
CA ALA A 229 -8.26 -1.21 -4.21
C ALA A 229 -7.84 0.16 -3.61
N PRO A 230 -8.00 0.39 -2.30
CA PRO A 230 -7.68 1.67 -1.69
C PRO A 230 -6.19 2.00 -1.77
N ALA A 231 -5.88 3.26 -2.14
CA ALA A 231 -4.54 3.85 -2.08
C ALA A 231 -4.67 5.28 -1.53
N VAL A 232 -4.03 5.57 -0.40
CA VAL A 232 -4.21 6.83 0.34
C VAL A 232 -2.93 7.62 0.42
N PHE A 233 -3.03 8.95 0.33
CA PHE A 233 -1.90 9.88 0.51
C PHE A 233 -2.37 11.20 1.09
N LYS A 234 -1.42 12.01 1.56
CA LYS A 234 -1.66 13.35 2.14
C LYS A 234 -1.01 14.42 1.28
N TYR A 235 -1.76 15.49 1.01
CA TYR A 235 -1.26 16.67 0.34
C TYR A 235 -1.91 17.93 0.91
N ASN A 236 -1.12 18.95 1.25
CA ASN A 236 -1.59 20.21 1.81
C ASN A 236 -2.60 20.04 2.96
N LYS A 237 -2.26 19.17 3.93
CA LYS A 237 -3.08 18.84 5.12
C LYS A 237 -4.42 18.16 4.80
N LYS A 238 -4.68 17.78 3.55
CA LYS A 238 -5.83 16.98 3.14
C LYS A 238 -5.41 15.56 2.79
N TYR A 239 -6.32 14.63 2.98
CA TYR A 239 -6.13 13.22 2.64
C TYR A 239 -6.89 12.89 1.37
N TYR A 240 -6.27 12.12 0.51
CA TYR A 240 -6.81 11.68 -0.76
C TYR A 240 -6.82 10.17 -0.79
N LEU A 241 -7.94 9.59 -1.19
CA LEU A 241 -8.13 8.16 -1.31
C LEU A 241 -8.49 7.83 -2.76
N ILE A 242 -7.63 7.10 -3.45
CA ILE A 242 -7.91 6.55 -4.78
C ILE A 242 -8.48 5.15 -4.60
N THR A 243 -9.49 4.80 -5.38
CA THR A 243 -10.15 3.49 -5.38
C THR A 243 -10.56 3.09 -6.79
N SER A 244 -10.81 1.82 -7.03
CA SER A 244 -11.39 1.28 -8.26
C SER A 244 -12.84 0.83 -8.07
N ASP A 245 -13.57 0.61 -9.16
CA ASP A 245 -14.82 -0.14 -9.15
C ASP A 245 -14.57 -1.62 -8.88
N CYS A 246 -15.64 -2.38 -8.66
CA CYS A 246 -15.60 -3.82 -8.45
C CYS A 246 -15.99 -4.55 -9.73
N THR A 247 -15.02 -4.84 -10.57
CA THR A 247 -15.19 -5.57 -11.84
C THR A 247 -14.34 -6.85 -11.90
N GLY A 248 -14.04 -7.41 -10.72
CA GLY A 248 -13.12 -8.54 -10.57
C GLY A 248 -11.72 -8.17 -11.08
N TRP A 249 -11.13 -9.01 -11.92
CA TRP A 249 -9.79 -8.77 -12.49
C TRP A 249 -9.79 -7.86 -13.72
N SER A 250 -10.95 -7.41 -14.18
CA SER A 250 -11.05 -6.51 -15.35
C SER A 250 -10.79 -5.07 -14.94
N PRO A 251 -10.02 -4.29 -15.71
CA PRO A 251 -9.70 -2.92 -15.37
C PRO A 251 -10.92 -2.00 -15.54
N ASN A 252 -10.96 -0.94 -14.74
CA ASN A 252 -12.06 0.03 -14.71
C ASN A 252 -11.54 1.43 -14.34
N PRO A 253 -12.36 2.50 -14.44
CA PRO A 253 -11.95 3.84 -14.04
C PRO A 253 -11.64 3.94 -12.54
N ALA A 254 -10.54 4.57 -12.18
CA ALA A 254 -10.29 5.00 -10.82
C ALA A 254 -11.17 6.19 -10.45
N THR A 255 -11.44 6.37 -9.17
CA THR A 255 -11.94 7.64 -8.62
C THR A 255 -11.16 8.02 -7.39
N PHE A 256 -11.24 9.30 -6.98
CA PHE A 256 -10.68 9.71 -5.70
C PHE A 256 -11.75 10.33 -4.80
N ALA A 257 -11.50 10.29 -3.51
CA ALA A 257 -12.22 11.05 -2.50
C ALA A 257 -11.21 11.88 -1.69
N VAL A 258 -11.66 12.99 -1.09
CA VAL A 258 -10.83 13.91 -0.32
C VAL A 258 -11.48 14.23 1.03
N ALA A 259 -10.65 14.35 2.07
CA ALA A 259 -11.07 14.70 3.43
C ALA A 259 -10.06 15.64 4.12
N ASP A 260 -10.52 16.39 5.11
CA ASP A 260 -9.66 17.20 5.98
C ASP A 260 -9.05 16.39 7.13
N SER A 261 -9.65 15.23 7.46
CA SER A 261 -9.10 14.26 8.42
C SER A 261 -9.48 12.84 8.02
N LEU A 262 -8.65 11.87 8.39
CA LEU A 262 -8.86 10.46 8.03
C LEU A 262 -10.18 9.90 8.58
N LEU A 263 -10.58 10.29 9.77
CA LEU A 263 -11.84 9.87 10.42
C LEU A 263 -13.00 10.84 10.18
N GLY A 264 -12.80 11.89 9.37
CA GLY A 264 -13.81 12.87 9.03
C GLY A 264 -14.69 12.48 7.84
N GLU A 265 -15.39 13.48 7.32
CA GLU A 265 -16.22 13.33 6.12
C GLU A 265 -15.34 13.33 4.86
N TRP A 266 -15.65 12.43 3.93
CA TRP A 266 -14.98 12.31 2.65
C TRP A 266 -15.88 12.78 1.51
N THR A 267 -15.39 13.71 0.73
CA THR A 267 -16.07 14.22 -0.47
C THR A 267 -15.58 13.46 -1.69
N GLN A 268 -16.50 12.91 -2.47
CA GLN A 268 -16.18 12.21 -3.71
C GLN A 268 -15.65 13.19 -4.76
N GLY A 269 -14.57 12.80 -5.43
CA GLY A 269 -13.99 13.47 -6.59
C GLY A 269 -14.35 12.76 -7.90
N GLY A 270 -13.58 13.03 -8.94
CA GLY A 270 -13.70 12.39 -10.24
C GLY A 270 -12.59 11.36 -10.47
N ASP A 271 -12.42 10.98 -11.74
CA ASP A 271 -11.29 10.18 -12.19
C ASP A 271 -10.00 11.00 -12.11
N PRO A 272 -8.95 10.51 -11.41
CA PRO A 272 -7.64 11.16 -11.42
C PRO A 272 -6.85 10.92 -12.69
N CYS A 273 -7.22 9.93 -13.51
CA CYS A 273 -6.54 9.57 -14.73
C CYS A 273 -6.96 10.46 -15.89
N THR A 274 -6.03 10.80 -16.78
CA THR A 274 -6.32 11.66 -17.94
C THR A 274 -5.52 11.21 -19.16
N GLY A 275 -6.11 11.35 -20.35
CA GLY A 275 -5.54 10.94 -21.64
C GLY A 275 -5.98 9.55 -22.07
N THR A 276 -5.37 9.03 -23.13
CA THR A 276 -5.71 7.72 -23.68
C THR A 276 -5.49 6.60 -22.67
N GLY A 277 -6.49 5.75 -22.45
CA GLY A 277 -6.47 4.63 -21.50
C GLY A 277 -6.89 5.02 -20.07
N ALA A 278 -7.24 6.28 -19.82
CA ALA A 278 -7.69 6.76 -18.51
C ALA A 278 -8.96 6.01 -18.04
N GLU A 279 -9.86 5.71 -18.96
CA GLU A 279 -11.14 5.00 -18.73
C GLU A 279 -10.99 3.59 -18.13
N THR A 280 -9.78 3.07 -18.11
CA THR A 280 -9.43 1.78 -17.50
C THR A 280 -8.27 1.90 -16.52
N THR A 281 -7.99 3.12 -16.04
CA THR A 281 -6.79 3.38 -15.22
C THR A 281 -5.52 2.82 -15.91
N PHE A 282 -5.41 3.01 -17.23
CA PHE A 282 -4.34 2.48 -18.08
C PHE A 282 -4.25 0.94 -18.05
N GLN A 283 -5.40 0.27 -18.03
CA GLN A 283 -5.57 -1.18 -17.87
C GLN A 283 -4.94 -1.70 -16.56
N SER A 284 -5.14 -0.99 -15.46
CA SER A 284 -4.59 -1.37 -14.17
C SER A 284 -5.51 -1.01 -13.01
N GLN A 285 -5.18 -1.51 -11.82
CA GLN A 285 -5.89 -1.26 -10.57
C GLN A 285 -4.90 -0.75 -9.52
N SER A 286 -5.29 0.32 -8.80
CA SER A 286 -4.44 0.94 -7.76
C SER A 286 -4.00 -0.05 -6.68
N THR A 287 -2.79 0.15 -6.15
CA THR A 287 -2.28 -0.62 -5.02
C THR A 287 -1.73 0.25 -3.91
N TYR A 288 -1.03 1.35 -4.27
CA TYR A 288 -0.39 2.23 -3.31
C TYR A 288 -0.08 3.60 -3.91
N VAL A 289 0.13 4.60 -3.06
CA VAL A 289 0.68 5.91 -3.44
C VAL A 289 1.80 6.28 -2.48
N LEU A 290 2.99 6.58 -3.03
CA LEU A 290 4.15 6.99 -2.24
C LEU A 290 4.48 8.47 -2.52
N PRO A 291 4.65 9.32 -1.49
CA PRO A 291 5.21 10.67 -1.66
C PRO A 291 6.64 10.60 -2.20
N MET A 292 6.95 11.41 -3.24
CA MET A 292 8.29 11.44 -3.82
C MET A 292 9.21 12.37 -3.02
N PRO A 293 10.36 11.88 -2.51
CA PRO A 293 11.32 12.69 -1.77
C PRO A 293 11.80 13.88 -2.60
N GLY A 294 11.81 15.08 -2.00
CA GLY A 294 12.24 16.30 -2.67
C GLY A 294 11.30 16.86 -3.73
N GLN A 295 10.12 16.26 -3.92
CA GLN A 295 9.11 16.69 -4.91
C GLN A 295 7.73 16.90 -4.25
N PRO A 296 7.46 18.06 -3.64
CA PRO A 296 6.33 18.24 -2.73
C PRO A 296 4.93 18.04 -3.34
N ASN A 297 4.81 18.13 -4.67
CA ASN A 297 3.54 17.98 -5.38
C ASN A 297 3.47 16.70 -6.22
N THR A 298 4.46 15.81 -6.06
CA THR A 298 4.60 14.62 -6.90
C THR A 298 4.59 13.37 -6.03
N PHE A 299 3.86 12.38 -6.48
CA PHE A 299 3.73 11.08 -5.85
C PHE A 299 3.98 9.98 -6.88
N LEU A 300 4.39 8.83 -6.43
CA LEU A 300 4.41 7.62 -7.22
C LEU A 300 3.06 6.90 -7.06
N PHE A 301 2.27 6.83 -8.11
CA PHE A 301 1.10 5.98 -8.20
C PHE A 301 1.52 4.57 -8.59
N MET A 302 1.18 3.59 -7.78
CA MET A 302 1.44 2.18 -8.03
C MET A 302 0.13 1.45 -8.33
N ALA A 303 0.17 0.60 -9.34
CA ALA A 303 -0.96 -0.21 -9.78
C ALA A 303 -0.50 -1.55 -10.35
N ASP A 304 -1.39 -2.53 -10.38
CA ASP A 304 -1.18 -3.81 -11.07
C ASP A 304 -2.08 -3.90 -12.31
N ARG A 305 -1.50 -4.38 -13.40
CA ARG A 305 -2.20 -4.81 -14.60
C ARG A 305 -2.39 -6.32 -14.52
N TRP A 306 -3.58 -6.72 -14.10
CA TRP A 306 -3.90 -8.12 -13.89
C TRP A 306 -4.05 -8.87 -15.21
N ASN A 307 -3.42 -10.05 -15.32
CA ASN A 307 -3.72 -11.04 -16.34
C ASN A 307 -4.61 -12.12 -15.71
N LYS A 308 -5.93 -11.95 -15.82
CA LYS A 308 -6.90 -12.80 -15.10
C LYS A 308 -6.79 -14.28 -15.40
N THR A 309 -6.38 -14.65 -16.62
CA THR A 309 -6.25 -16.06 -17.03
C THR A 309 -4.89 -16.65 -16.71
N ASN A 310 -3.91 -15.80 -16.37
CA ASN A 310 -2.58 -16.21 -15.91
C ASN A 310 -2.06 -15.16 -14.91
N LEU A 311 -2.51 -15.27 -13.65
CA LEU A 311 -2.21 -14.27 -12.62
C LEU A 311 -0.70 -14.12 -12.33
N GLU A 312 0.10 -15.18 -12.54
CA GLU A 312 1.57 -15.10 -12.45
C GLU A 312 2.17 -14.15 -13.50
N ASP A 313 1.50 -13.98 -14.65
CA ASP A 313 1.91 -13.09 -15.74
C ASP A 313 1.32 -11.69 -15.65
N SER A 314 0.84 -11.25 -14.48
CA SER A 314 0.42 -9.88 -14.22
C SER A 314 1.61 -8.91 -14.28
N ARG A 315 1.35 -7.61 -14.49
CA ARG A 315 2.37 -6.58 -14.72
C ARG A 315 2.17 -5.39 -13.79
N TYR A 316 3.21 -4.59 -13.64
CA TYR A 316 3.18 -3.37 -12.83
C TYR A 316 3.02 -2.14 -13.71
N ILE A 317 2.25 -1.18 -13.19
CA ILE A 317 2.10 0.16 -13.74
C ILE A 317 2.43 1.15 -12.64
N TRP A 318 3.56 1.84 -12.77
CA TRP A 318 3.97 2.89 -11.85
C TRP A 318 4.06 4.20 -12.59
N LEU A 319 3.27 5.18 -12.20
CA LEU A 319 3.12 6.44 -12.90
C LEU A 319 3.30 7.64 -11.94
N PRO A 320 3.77 8.78 -12.44
CA PRO A 320 3.73 10.00 -11.68
C PRO A 320 2.26 10.42 -11.42
N LEU A 321 1.95 10.70 -10.16
CA LEU A 321 0.74 11.39 -9.75
C LEU A 321 1.13 12.80 -9.34
N GLN A 322 0.55 13.80 -9.96
CA GLN A 322 0.79 15.22 -9.68
C GLN A 322 -0.47 15.87 -9.10
N MET A 323 -0.28 16.81 -8.18
CA MET A 323 -1.37 17.61 -7.66
C MET A 323 -1.51 18.89 -8.49
N VAL A 324 -2.62 19.04 -9.19
CA VAL A 324 -2.94 20.19 -10.05
C VAL A 324 -4.23 20.84 -9.54
N ASN A 325 -4.16 22.09 -9.09
CA ASN A 325 -5.30 22.82 -8.53
C ASN A 325 -6.06 22.02 -7.43
N GLY A 326 -5.31 21.34 -6.56
CA GLY A 326 -5.87 20.55 -5.45
C GLY A 326 -6.50 19.22 -5.87
N LYS A 327 -6.33 18.78 -7.10
CA LYS A 327 -6.82 17.49 -7.61
C LYS A 327 -5.66 16.59 -8.02
N PRO A 328 -5.71 15.27 -7.75
CA PRO A 328 -4.73 14.33 -8.27
C PRO A 328 -4.91 14.17 -9.78
N VAL A 329 -3.79 14.14 -10.48
CA VAL A 329 -3.73 13.93 -11.94
C VAL A 329 -2.69 12.86 -12.23
N ILE A 330 -3.11 11.78 -12.87
CA ILE A 330 -2.27 10.68 -13.32
C ILE A 330 -2.33 10.64 -14.83
N LYS A 331 -1.16 10.60 -15.47
CA LYS A 331 -1.04 10.50 -16.93
C LYS A 331 -0.13 9.34 -17.28
N TRP A 332 -0.47 8.67 -18.38
CA TRP A 332 0.47 7.73 -18.98
C TRP A 332 1.72 8.48 -19.45
N VAL A 333 2.88 7.91 -19.15
CA VAL A 333 4.18 8.42 -19.61
C VAL A 333 4.77 7.34 -20.52
N ASP A 334 4.83 7.65 -21.81
CA ASP A 334 5.57 6.85 -22.78
C ASP A 334 7.07 6.98 -22.52
N LYS A 335 7.78 5.91 -22.79
CA LYS A 335 9.23 5.87 -22.75
C LYS A 335 9.82 5.79 -24.15
#